data_3ee3bfac28cf3bc5f5c068a72a942ec0
#
_entry.id   3ee3bfac28cf3bc5f5c068a72a942ec0
#
_cell.length_a   1.000
_cell.length_b   1.000
_cell.length_c   1.000
_cell.angle_alpha   90.00
_cell.angle_beta   90.00
_cell.angle_gamma   90.00
#
_symmetry.space_group_name_H-M   'P 1'
#
loop_
_entity.id
_entity.type
_entity.pdbx_description
1 polymer ?
#
loop_
_entity_poly.entity_id
_entity_poly.type
_entity_poly.pdbx_seq_one_letter_code
_entity_poly.pdbx_strand_id
1 'polypeptide(L)'
;MNNSIFYLPKNRFSRAFPLFFCFLIFLSTSFRTAEAHSLSASYTTLNLLKSKTTMNFALDEVSVMELTGGDINKNGMLDPDEFEAIKEKIESTIQSNLILKMNGEKQNWTKVNKLELNRKGDATQFILEVDYPAIQPSQSISLVDHLYENDKNTSTTYVDLLKVNYGHDSSTAALSDQGRMWSMILSDSAYEGLSNNPDTIQPAKQQQEAVIKKESHSDSTTNTSSKGWVTFLKLGMNHILTGYDHLLFLLSLLIARQSFKQFAKVITAFTVAHSLTLTLTVLGIISIPSYIVEPAIAISICYVAIENIFRKNIGHRWVLTFIFGLIHGMGFADLLTAMHLSKSELAADLVSFNLGIEVVQLSIVLLLLPLLTQLHRSKYSRNAIISTSTIAFILGGIWLFERIIS
;
A
#
# COMPACT_ATOMS: atom_id res chain seq x y z
N MET A 1 -36.47 -11.22 31.71
CA MET A 1 -36.32 -10.62 30.37
C MET A 1 -35.43 -11.54 29.54
N ASN A 2 -36.00 -12.09 28.46
CA ASN A 2 -35.57 -13.27 27.75
C ASN A 2 -34.20 -13.13 27.05
N ASN A 3 -33.23 -13.97 27.46
CA ASN A 3 -32.03 -14.27 26.68
C ASN A 3 -32.36 -15.43 25.70
N SER A 4 -32.67 -15.14 24.47
CA SER A 4 -32.73 -16.14 23.42
C SER A 4 -31.33 -16.59 23.01
N ILE A 5 -30.88 -17.68 23.61
CA ILE A 5 -29.64 -18.37 23.26
C ILE A 5 -29.97 -19.26 22.03
N PHE A 6 -29.37 -18.95 20.90
CA PHE A 6 -29.40 -19.83 19.73
C PHE A 6 -28.72 -21.17 20.06
N TYR A 7 -29.50 -22.22 20.21
CA TYR A 7 -29.05 -23.61 20.35
C TYR A 7 -28.69 -24.16 18.96
N LEU A 8 -27.41 -24.29 18.65
CA LEU A 8 -26.93 -25.09 17.52
C LEU A 8 -26.62 -26.53 17.99
N PRO A 9 -26.95 -27.57 17.19
CA PRO A 9 -26.89 -28.95 17.61
C PRO A 9 -25.46 -29.47 17.86
N LYS A 10 -25.31 -30.28 18.90
CA LYS A 10 -24.08 -30.83 19.50
C LYS A 10 -23.16 -31.64 18.56
N ASN A 11 -23.63 -32.11 17.41
CA ASN A 11 -22.90 -33.05 16.53
C ASN A 11 -22.09 -32.41 15.36
N ARG A 12 -22.06 -31.08 15.24
CA ARG A 12 -21.19 -30.41 14.25
C ARG A 12 -19.77 -30.11 14.75
N PHE A 13 -19.48 -30.47 15.96
CA PHE A 13 -18.24 -30.14 16.67
C PHE A 13 -17.00 -30.87 16.15
N SER A 14 -17.16 -32.08 15.61
CA SER A 14 -16.03 -32.89 15.10
C SER A 14 -15.49 -32.37 13.76
N ARG A 15 -16.27 -31.59 13.03
CA ARG A 15 -15.93 -31.10 11.67
C ARG A 15 -15.32 -29.69 11.63
N ALA A 16 -15.56 -28.86 12.64
CA ALA A 16 -15.07 -27.49 12.67
C ALA A 16 -13.59 -27.39 13.10
N PHE A 17 -13.10 -28.31 13.94
CA PHE A 17 -11.70 -28.34 14.35
C PHE A 17 -10.74 -28.69 13.21
N PRO A 18 -10.99 -29.74 12.40
CA PRO A 18 -10.15 -30.00 11.23
C PRO A 18 -10.26 -28.90 10.17
N LEU A 19 -11.42 -28.28 9.99
CA LEU A 19 -11.57 -27.14 9.06
C LEU A 19 -10.78 -25.90 9.51
N PHE A 20 -10.74 -25.60 10.78
CA PHE A 20 -9.92 -24.52 11.34
C PHE A 20 -8.43 -24.84 11.23
N PHE A 21 -8.05 -26.09 11.47
CA PHE A 21 -6.69 -26.56 11.33
C PHE A 21 -6.26 -26.63 9.85
N CYS A 22 -7.15 -27.05 8.96
CA CYS A 22 -6.94 -26.97 7.50
C CYS A 22 -6.83 -25.52 7.02
N PHE A 23 -7.60 -24.60 7.57
CA PHE A 23 -7.48 -23.17 7.26
C PHE A 23 -6.15 -22.59 7.75
N LEU A 24 -5.68 -23.00 8.94
CA LEU A 24 -4.35 -22.65 9.46
C LEU A 24 -3.22 -23.27 8.62
N ILE A 25 -3.38 -24.52 8.20
CA ILE A 25 -2.43 -25.19 7.30
C ILE A 25 -2.49 -24.53 5.92
N PHE A 26 -3.67 -24.19 5.40
CA PHE A 26 -3.81 -23.46 4.13
C PHE A 26 -3.15 -22.07 4.21
N LEU A 27 -3.34 -21.33 5.31
CA LEU A 27 -2.56 -20.11 5.58
C LEU A 27 -1.05 -20.40 5.62
N SER A 28 -0.61 -21.48 6.28
CA SER A 28 0.83 -21.81 6.39
C SER A 28 1.43 -22.41 5.13
N THR A 29 0.67 -23.09 4.28
CA THR A 29 1.15 -23.62 2.96
C THR A 29 1.16 -22.56 1.87
N SER A 30 0.45 -21.45 2.07
CA SER A 30 0.56 -20.26 1.21
C SER A 30 1.85 -19.46 1.45
N PHE A 31 2.57 -19.74 2.55
CA PHE A 31 3.92 -19.22 2.77
C PHE A 31 4.91 -19.97 1.87
N ARG A 32 4.98 -19.62 0.60
CA ARG A 32 6.24 -19.73 -0.12
C ARG A 32 7.24 -18.84 0.64
N THR A 33 8.50 -19.21 0.68
CA THR A 33 9.59 -18.36 1.16
C THR A 33 9.23 -16.92 0.78
N ALA A 34 8.77 -16.14 1.75
CA ALA A 34 8.42 -14.77 1.52
C ALA A 34 9.73 -14.05 1.29
N GLU A 35 10.12 -13.90 0.05
CA GLU A 35 10.93 -12.76 -0.32
C GLU A 35 10.14 -11.56 0.18
N ALA A 36 10.77 -10.71 0.98
CA ALA A 36 10.14 -9.66 1.79
C ALA A 36 9.38 -8.59 0.98
N HIS A 37 9.26 -8.76 -0.33
CA HIS A 37 8.73 -7.81 -1.28
C HIS A 37 7.35 -8.23 -1.79
N SER A 38 6.33 -8.12 -0.91
CA SER A 38 4.94 -8.44 -1.29
C SER A 38 4.25 -7.32 -2.07
N LEU A 39 4.78 -6.10 -2.04
CA LEU A 39 4.23 -4.92 -2.70
C LEU A 39 5.35 -4.10 -3.32
N SER A 40 5.34 -3.97 -4.65
CA SER A 40 6.18 -3.05 -5.40
C SER A 40 5.37 -1.80 -5.77
N ALA A 41 5.95 -0.64 -5.57
CA ALA A 41 5.33 0.61 -5.96
C ALA A 41 6.28 1.47 -6.78
N SER A 42 5.79 1.98 -7.90
CA SER A 42 6.44 3.04 -8.66
C SER A 42 5.73 4.37 -8.48
N TYR A 43 6.46 5.42 -8.78
CA TYR A 43 5.96 6.80 -8.73
C TYR A 43 6.21 7.45 -10.07
N THR A 44 5.14 7.75 -10.79
CA THR A 44 5.22 8.44 -12.06
C THR A 44 4.69 9.86 -11.93
N THR A 45 5.51 10.87 -12.23
CA THR A 45 5.06 12.25 -12.32
C THR A 45 5.18 12.73 -13.76
N LEU A 46 4.06 13.09 -14.38
CA LEU A 46 4.02 13.74 -15.68
C LEU A 46 3.83 15.25 -15.48
N ASN A 47 4.70 16.06 -16.08
CA ASN A 47 4.53 17.51 -16.12
C ASN A 47 4.27 17.92 -17.58
N LEU A 48 3.07 18.42 -17.83
CA LEU A 48 2.68 18.92 -19.15
C LEU A 48 3.09 20.37 -19.30
N LEU A 49 3.99 20.64 -20.24
CA LEU A 49 4.48 21.99 -20.57
C LEU A 49 4.15 22.30 -22.03
N LYS A 50 4.11 23.58 -22.40
CA LYS A 50 3.93 24.00 -23.79
C LYS A 50 5.09 23.59 -24.69
N SER A 51 6.29 23.46 -24.12
CA SER A 51 7.53 23.14 -24.87
C SER A 51 7.82 21.64 -24.93
N LYS A 52 7.38 20.86 -23.96
CA LYS A 52 7.63 19.41 -23.83
C LYS A 52 6.73 18.79 -22.76
N THR A 53 6.66 17.48 -22.72
CA THR A 53 6.13 16.74 -21.57
C THR A 53 7.31 16.06 -20.86
N THR A 54 7.45 16.22 -19.54
CA THR A 54 8.49 15.52 -18.77
C THR A 54 7.87 14.41 -17.95
N MET A 55 8.55 13.28 -17.84
CA MET A 55 8.19 12.17 -16.96
C MET A 55 9.32 11.92 -15.99
N ASN A 56 8.99 11.93 -14.70
CA ASN A 56 9.84 11.42 -13.63
C ASN A 56 9.25 10.11 -13.16
N PHE A 57 10.02 9.04 -13.28
CA PHE A 57 9.65 7.71 -12.80
C PHE A 57 10.62 7.29 -11.70
N ALA A 58 10.08 6.82 -10.58
CA ALA A 58 10.85 6.29 -9.47
C ALA A 58 10.36 4.89 -9.10
N LEU A 59 11.30 3.99 -8.80
CA LEU A 59 11.04 2.62 -8.40
C LEU A 59 12.05 2.24 -7.30
N ASP A 60 11.66 1.39 -6.37
CA ASP A 60 12.59 0.90 -5.35
C ASP A 60 13.65 -0.04 -5.94
N GLU A 61 14.80 -0.14 -5.26
CA GLU A 61 15.96 -0.92 -5.72
C GLU A 61 15.65 -2.42 -5.85
N VAL A 62 14.84 -2.97 -4.93
CA VAL A 62 14.48 -4.39 -4.95
C VAL A 62 13.63 -4.71 -6.18
N SER A 63 12.67 -3.86 -6.51
CA SER A 63 11.86 -3.97 -7.72
C SER A 63 12.70 -3.87 -8.99
N VAL A 64 13.75 -3.03 -9.01
CA VAL A 64 14.71 -2.99 -10.13
C VAL A 64 15.45 -4.32 -10.28
N MET A 65 15.89 -4.92 -9.17
CA MET A 65 16.55 -6.23 -9.19
C MET A 65 15.60 -7.33 -9.68
N GLU A 66 14.35 -7.32 -9.24
CA GLU A 66 13.32 -8.27 -9.72
C GLU A 66 13.10 -8.16 -11.24
N LEU A 67 12.98 -6.96 -11.78
CA LEU A 67 12.75 -6.71 -13.20
C LEU A 67 13.98 -7.04 -14.08
N THR A 68 15.18 -6.90 -13.54
CA THR A 68 16.41 -6.97 -14.32
C THR A 68 17.31 -8.17 -13.99
N GLY A 69 17.20 -8.71 -12.77
CA GLY A 69 18.11 -9.74 -12.25
C GLY A 69 19.54 -9.21 -12.03
N GLY A 70 19.69 -7.94 -11.64
CA GLY A 70 20.97 -7.24 -11.57
C GLY A 70 21.86 -7.56 -10.37
N ASP A 71 21.30 -8.12 -9.29
CA ASP A 71 22.08 -8.55 -8.11
C ASP A 71 22.82 -9.85 -8.39
N ILE A 72 24.07 -9.72 -8.85
CA ILE A 72 24.94 -10.85 -9.26
C ILE A 72 25.57 -11.51 -8.04
N ASN A 73 25.99 -10.69 -7.07
CA ASN A 73 26.69 -11.17 -5.86
C ASN A 73 25.71 -11.62 -4.76
N LYS A 74 24.40 -11.41 -4.96
CA LYS A 74 23.30 -11.79 -4.05
C LYS A 74 23.41 -11.17 -2.66
N ASN A 75 23.83 -9.90 -2.60
CA ASN A 75 23.92 -9.15 -1.35
C ASN A 75 22.64 -8.36 -1.04
N GLY A 76 21.62 -8.40 -1.93
CA GLY A 76 20.33 -7.71 -1.78
C GLY A 76 20.38 -6.22 -2.13
N MET A 77 21.47 -5.74 -2.76
CA MET A 77 21.63 -4.36 -3.22
C MET A 77 22.24 -4.34 -4.62
N LEU A 78 22.06 -3.24 -5.35
CA LEU A 78 22.74 -3.01 -6.64
C LEU A 78 24.01 -2.20 -6.40
N ASP A 79 25.15 -2.86 -6.40
CA ASP A 79 26.42 -2.15 -6.36
C ASP A 79 26.60 -1.26 -7.62
N PRO A 80 27.43 -0.21 -7.57
CA PRO A 80 27.60 0.70 -8.71
C PRO A 80 27.93 0.00 -10.03
N ASP A 81 28.78 -1.04 -9.99
CA ASP A 81 29.17 -1.82 -11.18
C ASP A 81 28.00 -2.68 -11.70
N GLU A 82 27.20 -3.25 -10.81
CA GLU A 82 26.02 -4.03 -11.14
C GLU A 82 24.94 -3.13 -11.75
N PHE A 83 24.72 -1.93 -11.20
CA PHE A 83 23.78 -0.97 -11.74
C PHE A 83 24.19 -0.51 -13.14
N GLU A 84 25.46 -0.18 -13.38
CA GLU A 84 25.93 0.19 -14.71
C GLU A 84 25.76 -0.96 -15.72
N ALA A 85 25.92 -2.21 -15.29
CA ALA A 85 25.74 -3.40 -16.16
C ALA A 85 24.28 -3.61 -16.61
N ILE A 86 23.30 -3.20 -15.79
CA ILE A 86 21.85 -3.37 -16.08
C ILE A 86 21.19 -2.11 -16.63
N LYS A 87 21.89 -0.99 -16.72
CA LYS A 87 21.34 0.33 -17.05
C LYS A 87 20.55 0.36 -18.36
N GLU A 88 21.10 -0.21 -19.42
CA GLU A 88 20.40 -0.33 -20.71
C GLU A 88 19.18 -1.26 -20.63
N LYS A 89 19.29 -2.31 -19.82
CA LYS A 89 18.20 -3.26 -19.65
C LYS A 89 17.03 -2.64 -18.91
N ILE A 90 17.27 -1.91 -17.80
CA ILE A 90 16.18 -1.26 -17.08
C ILE A 90 15.54 -0.15 -17.90
N GLU A 91 16.34 0.65 -18.63
CA GLU A 91 15.84 1.68 -19.54
C GLU A 91 14.90 1.08 -20.59
N SER A 92 15.33 0.02 -21.30
CA SER A 92 14.51 -0.66 -22.30
C SER A 92 13.27 -1.34 -21.70
N THR A 93 13.38 -1.88 -20.50
CA THR A 93 12.23 -2.50 -19.79
C THR A 93 11.18 -1.44 -19.48
N ILE A 94 11.57 -0.29 -18.93
CA ILE A 94 10.61 0.78 -18.61
C ILE A 94 10.01 1.35 -19.91
N GLN A 95 10.82 1.62 -20.94
CA GLN A 95 10.35 2.18 -22.22
C GLN A 95 9.34 1.27 -22.94
N SER A 96 9.48 -0.05 -22.79
CA SER A 96 8.57 -1.03 -23.41
C SER A 96 7.27 -1.19 -22.65
N ASN A 97 7.29 -1.04 -21.33
CA ASN A 97 6.14 -1.33 -20.47
C ASN A 97 5.39 -0.09 -19.99
N LEU A 98 6.06 1.06 -19.81
CA LEU A 98 5.43 2.32 -19.43
C LEU A 98 5.22 3.19 -20.66
N ILE A 99 4.01 3.14 -21.22
CA ILE A 99 3.69 3.68 -22.56
C ILE A 99 2.87 4.96 -22.46
N LEU A 100 3.48 6.09 -22.81
CA LEU A 100 2.76 7.35 -23.00
C LEU A 100 2.19 7.39 -24.42
N LYS A 101 0.90 7.74 -24.54
CA LYS A 101 0.22 7.94 -25.82
C LYS A 101 -0.36 9.35 -25.90
N MET A 102 -0.25 9.98 -27.07
CA MET A 102 -0.91 11.24 -27.42
C MET A 102 -1.78 11.00 -28.62
N ASN A 103 -3.08 11.33 -28.54
CA ASN A 103 -4.10 10.98 -29.54
C ASN A 103 -4.12 9.50 -29.93
N GLY A 104 -3.83 8.62 -28.96
CA GLY A 104 -3.78 7.16 -29.16
C GLY A 104 -2.46 6.64 -29.74
N GLU A 105 -1.57 7.51 -30.23
CA GLU A 105 -0.27 7.13 -30.78
C GLU A 105 0.80 7.07 -29.68
N LYS A 106 1.58 5.98 -29.64
CA LYS A 106 2.71 5.80 -28.71
C LYS A 106 3.75 6.88 -28.98
N GLN A 107 4.19 7.54 -27.92
CA GLN A 107 5.27 8.50 -27.93
C GLN A 107 6.57 7.86 -27.44
N ASN A 108 7.67 8.17 -28.12
CA ASN A 108 9.01 7.79 -27.68
C ASN A 108 9.66 8.93 -26.91
N TRP A 109 10.59 8.61 -26.03
CA TRP A 109 11.41 9.61 -25.37
C TRP A 109 12.23 10.39 -26.38
N THR A 110 12.27 11.68 -26.22
CA THR A 110 13.12 12.57 -27.03
C THR A 110 14.48 12.73 -26.38
N LYS A 111 14.56 12.58 -25.05
CA LYS A 111 15.78 12.73 -24.27
C LYS A 111 15.66 12.03 -22.94
N VAL A 112 16.73 11.37 -22.51
CA VAL A 112 16.93 10.91 -21.11
C VAL A 112 17.76 11.97 -20.41
N ASN A 113 17.19 12.61 -19.39
CA ASN A 113 17.83 13.65 -18.61
C ASN A 113 18.59 13.09 -17.42
N LYS A 114 18.03 12.03 -16.80
CA LYS A 114 18.53 11.42 -15.58
C LYS A 114 18.21 9.93 -15.54
N LEU A 115 19.19 9.13 -15.14
CA LEU A 115 19.04 7.71 -14.88
C LEU A 115 20.07 7.33 -13.82
N GLU A 116 19.63 7.20 -12.56
CA GLU A 116 20.52 6.96 -11.43
C GLU A 116 19.83 6.20 -10.29
N LEU A 117 20.64 5.62 -9.40
CA LEU A 117 20.21 5.16 -8.08
C LEU A 117 20.45 6.29 -7.07
N ASN A 118 19.38 6.75 -6.44
CA ASN A 118 19.45 7.75 -5.37
C ASN A 118 19.45 7.05 -4.02
N ARG A 119 20.60 7.11 -3.33
CA ARG A 119 20.83 6.51 -2.00
C ARG A 119 20.78 7.55 -0.88
N LYS A 120 19.92 8.57 -1.04
CA LYS A 120 19.70 9.60 -0.02
C LYS A 120 18.50 9.22 0.82
N GLY A 121 18.68 9.04 2.12
CA GLY A 121 17.63 8.63 3.06
C GLY A 121 17.69 7.13 3.36
N ASP A 122 16.60 6.59 3.90
CA ASP A 122 16.50 5.22 4.38
C ASP A 122 16.19 4.20 3.28
N ALA A 123 15.83 4.66 2.08
CA ALA A 123 15.47 3.80 0.95
C ALA A 123 16.26 4.20 -0.31
N THR A 124 16.85 3.20 -0.99
CA THR A 124 17.45 3.39 -2.30
C THR A 124 16.35 3.39 -3.37
N GLN A 125 16.32 4.45 -4.18
CA GLN A 125 15.37 4.58 -5.28
C GLN A 125 16.09 4.72 -6.62
N PHE A 126 15.63 3.96 -7.60
CA PHE A 126 15.93 4.20 -9.00
C PHE A 126 15.12 5.41 -9.48
N ILE A 127 15.78 6.34 -10.16
CA ILE A 127 15.15 7.55 -10.72
C ILE A 127 15.46 7.62 -12.20
N LEU A 128 14.40 7.73 -13.00
CA LEU A 128 14.45 7.97 -14.43
C LEU A 128 13.71 9.27 -14.76
N GLU A 129 14.39 10.21 -15.40
CA GLU A 129 13.79 11.45 -15.89
C GLU A 129 13.95 11.54 -17.41
N VAL A 130 12.83 11.63 -18.12
CA VAL A 130 12.79 11.67 -19.58
C VAL A 130 11.88 12.77 -20.11
N ASP A 131 12.21 13.26 -21.30
CA ASP A 131 11.39 14.21 -22.06
C ASP A 131 10.65 13.50 -23.19
N TYR A 132 9.41 13.91 -23.41
CA TYR A 132 8.56 13.55 -24.54
C TYR A 132 8.21 14.80 -25.35
N PRO A 133 7.66 14.65 -26.57
CA PRO A 133 7.11 15.76 -27.33
C PRO A 133 6.10 16.59 -26.53
N ALA A 134 5.94 17.85 -26.93
CA ALA A 134 4.93 18.74 -26.34
C ALA A 134 3.52 18.27 -26.70
N ILE A 135 2.61 18.34 -25.72
CA ILE A 135 1.18 18.12 -25.96
C ILE A 135 0.58 19.33 -26.73
N GLN A 136 -0.44 19.09 -27.56
CA GLN A 136 -1.16 20.11 -28.28
C GLN A 136 -2.55 20.37 -27.67
N PRO A 137 -3.18 21.53 -27.96
CA PRO A 137 -4.55 21.82 -27.53
C PRO A 137 -5.54 20.74 -27.99
N SER A 138 -6.54 20.46 -27.17
CA SER A 138 -7.59 19.45 -27.42
C SER A 138 -7.09 18.02 -27.65
N GLN A 139 -5.83 17.75 -27.35
CA GLN A 139 -5.20 16.43 -27.52
C GLN A 139 -5.54 15.51 -26.34
N SER A 140 -5.78 14.23 -26.63
CA SER A 140 -5.84 13.21 -25.58
C SER A 140 -4.45 12.75 -25.20
N ILE A 141 -4.22 12.58 -23.91
CA ILE A 141 -3.02 11.95 -23.34
C ILE A 141 -3.41 10.77 -22.48
N SER A 142 -2.68 9.69 -22.60
CA SER A 142 -2.87 8.51 -21.74
C SER A 142 -1.54 7.86 -21.40
N LEU A 143 -1.46 7.33 -20.17
CA LEU A 143 -0.35 6.51 -19.71
C LEU A 143 -0.86 5.11 -19.45
N VAL A 144 -0.17 4.12 -20.02
CA VAL A 144 -0.45 2.69 -19.81
C VAL A 144 0.77 2.06 -19.18
N ASP A 145 0.57 1.34 -18.08
CA ASP A 145 1.61 0.64 -17.37
C ASP A 145 1.41 -0.87 -17.45
N HIS A 146 2.37 -1.54 -18.07
CA HIS A 146 2.44 -2.99 -18.24
C HIS A 146 3.55 -3.64 -17.38
N LEU A 147 4.21 -2.88 -16.49
CA LEU A 147 5.21 -3.43 -15.58
C LEU A 147 4.56 -4.53 -14.72
N TYR A 148 5.24 -5.64 -14.53
CA TYR A 148 4.76 -6.84 -13.83
C TYR A 148 3.50 -7.53 -14.38
N GLU A 149 2.92 -7.08 -15.52
CA GLU A 149 1.69 -7.68 -16.07
C GLU A 149 1.88 -9.15 -16.51
N ASN A 150 3.05 -9.47 -17.02
CA ASN A 150 3.38 -10.79 -17.55
C ASN A 150 4.28 -11.63 -16.64
N ASP A 151 4.60 -11.14 -15.46
CA ASP A 151 5.47 -11.87 -14.54
C ASP A 151 4.70 -12.92 -13.76
N LYS A 152 4.65 -14.13 -14.34
CA LYS A 152 3.97 -15.31 -13.76
C LYS A 152 4.66 -15.88 -12.52
N ASN A 153 5.86 -15.41 -12.20
CA ASN A 153 6.70 -15.98 -11.15
C ASN A 153 6.69 -15.13 -9.86
N THR A 154 6.24 -13.88 -9.93
CA THR A 154 6.18 -13.01 -8.76
C THR A 154 4.78 -13.00 -8.17
N SER A 155 4.69 -13.19 -6.86
CA SER A 155 3.48 -12.89 -6.07
C SER A 155 3.41 -11.41 -5.71
N THR A 156 4.23 -10.58 -6.35
CA THR A 156 4.37 -9.15 -6.08
C THR A 156 3.14 -8.42 -6.57
N THR A 157 2.45 -7.75 -5.66
CA THR A 157 1.39 -6.80 -6.01
C THR A 157 2.06 -5.50 -6.42
N TYR A 158 1.82 -5.07 -7.67
CA TYR A 158 2.42 -3.84 -8.19
C TYR A 158 1.39 -2.72 -8.34
N VAL A 159 1.80 -1.49 -8.00
CA VAL A 159 1.02 -0.29 -8.22
C VAL A 159 1.91 0.86 -8.70
N ASP A 160 1.52 1.55 -9.78
CA ASP A 160 2.11 2.83 -10.17
C ASP A 160 1.25 3.98 -9.68
N LEU A 161 1.83 4.85 -8.90
CA LEU A 161 1.20 6.05 -8.35
C LEU A 161 1.50 7.23 -9.26
N LEU A 162 0.54 7.53 -10.14
CA LEU A 162 0.64 8.55 -11.16
C LEU A 162 0.17 9.90 -10.65
N LYS A 163 0.99 10.94 -10.87
CA LYS A 163 0.63 12.35 -10.72
C LYS A 163 0.84 13.08 -12.04
N VAL A 164 -0.16 13.79 -12.50
CA VAL A 164 -0.07 14.60 -13.73
C VAL A 164 -0.29 16.06 -13.39
N ASN A 165 0.71 16.89 -13.62
CA ASN A 165 0.66 18.33 -13.40
C ASN A 165 0.44 19.05 -14.74
N TYR A 166 -0.55 19.94 -14.81
CA TYR A 166 -0.88 20.73 -15.99
C TYR A 166 -1.31 22.14 -15.59
N GLY A 167 -0.44 23.11 -15.82
CA GLY A 167 -0.64 24.50 -15.38
C GLY A 167 -0.67 24.62 -13.85
N HIS A 168 -1.81 25.07 -13.31
CA HIS A 168 -2.04 25.19 -11.88
C HIS A 168 -2.77 23.99 -11.28
N ASP A 169 -3.19 23.05 -12.13
CA ASP A 169 -3.99 21.88 -11.74
C ASP A 169 -3.13 20.61 -11.72
N SER A 170 -3.64 19.61 -11.01
CA SER A 170 -3.05 18.28 -11.01
C SER A 170 -4.12 17.18 -10.97
N SER A 171 -3.79 16.02 -11.52
CA SER A 171 -4.60 14.80 -11.44
C SER A 171 -3.76 13.67 -10.88
N THR A 172 -4.34 12.84 -10.02
CA THR A 172 -3.67 11.66 -9.45
C THR A 172 -4.44 10.40 -9.80
N ALA A 173 -3.72 9.31 -10.02
CA ALA A 173 -4.29 8.00 -10.24
C ALA A 173 -3.37 6.91 -9.66
N ALA A 174 -3.91 5.74 -9.35
CA ALA A 174 -3.10 4.56 -9.10
C ALA A 174 -3.42 3.52 -10.17
N LEU A 175 -2.37 3.08 -10.85
CA LEU A 175 -2.45 2.08 -11.93
C LEU A 175 -2.08 0.72 -11.32
N SER A 176 -3.05 -0.18 -11.23
CA SER A 176 -2.86 -1.52 -10.66
C SER A 176 -3.86 -2.50 -11.24
N ASP A 177 -3.53 -3.77 -11.26
CA ASP A 177 -4.40 -4.87 -11.71
C ASP A 177 -5.12 -4.61 -13.04
N GLN A 178 -6.47 -4.47 -13.01
CA GLN A 178 -7.29 -4.22 -14.19
C GLN A 178 -7.36 -2.73 -14.60
N GLY A 179 -6.86 -1.82 -13.75
CA GLY A 179 -6.88 -0.37 -13.97
C GLY A 179 -5.52 0.19 -14.34
N ARG A 180 -4.81 -0.40 -15.30
CA ARG A 180 -3.43 -0.03 -15.70
C ARG A 180 -3.34 1.10 -16.71
N MET A 181 -4.41 1.84 -16.93
CA MET A 181 -4.44 2.97 -17.85
C MET A 181 -5.10 4.17 -17.20
N TRP A 182 -4.42 5.30 -17.33
CA TRP A 182 -4.97 6.62 -17.07
C TRP A 182 -5.08 7.39 -18.39
N SER A 183 -6.11 8.24 -18.52
CA SER A 183 -6.27 9.09 -19.69
C SER A 183 -7.01 10.38 -19.36
N MET A 184 -6.65 11.46 -20.06
CA MET A 184 -7.36 12.74 -20.04
C MET A 184 -7.36 13.40 -21.41
N ILE A 185 -8.28 14.33 -21.64
CA ILE A 185 -8.27 15.24 -22.77
C ILE A 185 -7.91 16.62 -22.23
N LEU A 186 -6.87 17.23 -22.76
CA LEU A 186 -6.46 18.57 -22.37
C LEU A 186 -7.35 19.60 -23.07
N SER A 187 -8.21 20.29 -22.31
CA SER A 187 -9.03 21.37 -22.85
C SER A 187 -8.18 22.55 -23.31
N ASP A 188 -8.68 23.37 -24.23
CA ASP A 188 -7.98 24.55 -24.72
C ASP A 188 -7.64 25.51 -23.58
N SER A 189 -8.55 25.70 -22.62
CA SER A 189 -8.32 26.54 -21.46
C SER A 189 -7.22 25.99 -20.54
N ALA A 190 -7.15 24.66 -20.33
CA ALA A 190 -6.08 24.04 -19.58
C ALA A 190 -4.74 24.15 -20.32
N TYR A 191 -4.74 24.01 -21.65
CA TYR A 191 -3.54 24.21 -22.47
C TYR A 191 -2.99 25.63 -22.37
N GLU A 192 -3.86 26.64 -22.40
CA GLU A 192 -3.43 28.04 -22.23
C GLU A 192 -2.77 28.30 -20.89
N GLY A 193 -3.21 27.60 -19.84
CA GLY A 193 -2.65 27.64 -18.50
C GLY A 193 -1.30 26.94 -18.34
N LEU A 194 -0.83 26.17 -19.33
CA LEU A 194 0.45 25.48 -19.25
C LEU A 194 1.62 26.46 -19.22
N SER A 195 2.62 26.18 -18.38
CA SER A 195 3.88 26.89 -18.32
C SER A 195 4.82 26.51 -19.48
N ASN A 196 5.73 27.38 -19.81
CA ASN A 196 6.85 27.09 -20.71
C ASN A 196 8.07 26.54 -20.00
N ASN A 197 8.14 26.72 -18.66
CA ASN A 197 9.33 26.38 -17.85
C ASN A 197 8.96 25.43 -16.69
N PRO A 198 9.67 24.31 -16.50
CA PRO A 198 9.42 23.38 -15.38
C PRO A 198 9.56 24.04 -13.99
N ASP A 199 10.42 25.04 -13.83
CA ASP A 199 10.66 25.71 -12.55
C ASP A 199 9.49 26.58 -12.05
N THR A 200 8.49 26.81 -12.89
CA THR A 200 7.27 27.59 -12.55
C THR A 200 6.14 26.71 -12.01
N ILE A 201 6.30 25.40 -11.99
CA ILE A 201 5.35 24.47 -11.37
C ILE A 201 5.61 24.46 -9.85
N GLN A 202 5.29 25.57 -9.17
CA GLN A 202 5.24 25.58 -7.70
C GLN A 202 3.89 25.03 -7.27
N PRO A 203 3.85 24.08 -6.29
CA PRO A 203 2.60 23.71 -5.66
C PRO A 203 2.00 24.99 -5.06
N ALA A 204 0.73 25.24 -5.36
CA ALA A 204 0.00 26.42 -4.95
C ALA A 204 0.21 26.71 -3.46
N LYS A 205 1.03 27.69 -3.12
CA LYS A 205 1.02 28.34 -1.82
C LYS A 205 -0.32 29.02 -1.66
N GLN A 206 -1.07 28.56 -0.67
CA GLN A 206 -2.24 29.17 -0.06
C GLN A 206 -2.49 30.64 -0.48
N GLN A 207 -3.49 30.86 -1.31
CA GLN A 207 -4.35 32.04 -1.18
C GLN A 207 -5.75 31.52 -0.87
N GLN A 208 -6.01 31.39 0.40
CA GLN A 208 -7.33 31.30 0.99
C GLN A 208 -7.85 32.74 1.09
N GLU A 209 -9.02 32.91 0.53
CA GLU A 209 -10.09 33.83 0.86
C GLU A 209 -10.64 34.62 -0.35
N ALA A 210 -11.96 34.53 -0.40
CA ALA A 210 -12.90 35.27 -1.21
C ALA A 210 -13.10 34.81 -2.68
N VAL A 211 -14.09 33.96 -2.91
CA VAL A 211 -15.37 34.28 -3.59
C VAL A 211 -16.28 33.05 -3.56
N ILE A 212 -17.21 33.02 -2.61
CA ILE A 212 -18.45 32.25 -2.71
C ILE A 212 -19.41 33.10 -3.55
N LYS A 213 -19.75 32.67 -4.76
CA LYS A 213 -21.10 32.74 -5.33
C LYS A 213 -21.17 32.30 -6.79
N LYS A 214 -22.10 31.33 -7.03
CA LYS A 214 -22.88 31.09 -8.27
C LYS A 214 -22.10 30.64 -9.52
N GLU A 215 -22.44 29.57 -10.23
CA GLU A 215 -23.72 29.09 -10.74
C GLU A 215 -23.57 27.64 -11.24
N SER A 216 -24.64 26.88 -11.06
CA SER A 216 -24.87 25.58 -11.66
C SER A 216 -25.01 25.71 -13.17
N HIS A 217 -24.25 24.92 -13.94
CA HIS A 217 -24.73 24.38 -15.21
C HIS A 217 -24.08 23.02 -15.47
N SER A 218 -24.94 22.06 -15.66
CA SER A 218 -24.67 20.70 -16.05
C SER A 218 -24.11 20.66 -17.48
N ASP A 219 -22.93 20.04 -17.64
CA ASP A 219 -22.63 19.34 -18.88
C ASP A 219 -21.88 18.06 -18.59
N SER A 220 -22.50 16.98 -19.01
CA SER A 220 -22.07 15.61 -18.88
C SER A 220 -20.94 15.33 -19.87
N THR A 221 -19.70 15.49 -19.41
CA THR A 221 -18.55 14.85 -20.01
C THR A 221 -18.15 13.68 -19.13
N THR A 222 -18.20 12.48 -19.69
CA THR A 222 -17.76 11.23 -19.08
C THR A 222 -16.26 11.31 -18.79
N ASN A 223 -15.91 11.93 -17.68
CA ASN A 223 -14.62 11.78 -17.04
C ASN A 223 -14.59 10.41 -16.36
N THR A 224 -13.98 9.42 -17.01
CA THR A 224 -13.50 8.20 -16.37
C THR A 224 -12.23 8.51 -15.55
N SER A 225 -12.28 9.55 -14.77
CA SER A 225 -11.45 9.74 -13.63
C SER A 225 -12.00 8.78 -12.57
N SER A 226 -11.42 7.60 -12.43
CA SER A 226 -11.67 6.74 -11.27
C SER A 226 -11.46 7.64 -10.07
N LYS A 227 -12.53 7.85 -9.29
CA LYS A 227 -12.51 8.76 -8.14
C LYS A 227 -11.31 8.34 -7.28
N GLY A 228 -10.30 9.19 -7.12
CA GLY A 228 -9.03 8.86 -6.45
C GLY A 228 -9.24 8.17 -5.10
N TRP A 229 -10.26 8.60 -4.33
CA TRP A 229 -10.64 8.00 -3.05
C TRP A 229 -10.98 6.48 -3.15
N VAL A 230 -11.60 6.01 -4.25
CA VAL A 230 -11.89 4.57 -4.45
C VAL A 230 -10.61 3.78 -4.62
N THR A 231 -9.62 4.35 -5.29
CA THR A 231 -8.31 3.75 -5.48
C THR A 231 -7.58 3.62 -4.15
N PHE A 232 -7.55 4.68 -3.34
CA PHE A 232 -6.96 4.63 -2.01
C PHE A 232 -7.71 3.70 -1.06
N LEU A 233 -9.04 3.61 -1.17
CA LEU A 233 -9.82 2.62 -0.44
C LEU A 233 -9.40 1.19 -0.81
N LYS A 234 -9.29 0.88 -2.12
CA LYS A 234 -8.79 -0.43 -2.57
C LYS A 234 -7.36 -0.69 -2.14
N LEU A 235 -6.49 0.33 -2.19
CA LEU A 235 -5.11 0.23 -1.74
C LEU A 235 -5.05 -0.13 -0.24
N GLY A 236 -5.86 0.51 0.60
CA GLY A 236 -5.98 0.17 2.02
C GLY A 236 -6.53 -1.24 2.27
N MET A 237 -7.51 -1.67 1.46
CA MET A 237 -8.01 -3.05 1.52
C MET A 237 -6.91 -4.04 1.16
N ASN A 238 -6.17 -3.79 0.08
CA ASN A 238 -5.11 -4.65 -0.42
C ASN A 238 -3.93 -4.69 0.57
N HIS A 239 -3.57 -3.56 1.16
CA HIS A 239 -2.52 -3.47 2.18
C HIS A 239 -2.71 -4.47 3.34
N ILE A 240 -3.94 -4.63 3.84
CA ILE A 240 -4.23 -5.61 4.89
C ILE A 240 -4.26 -7.04 4.35
N LEU A 241 -4.80 -7.25 3.15
CA LEU A 241 -4.93 -8.60 2.57
C LEU A 241 -3.57 -9.19 2.15
N THR A 242 -2.63 -8.36 1.74
CA THR A 242 -1.28 -8.76 1.33
C THR A 242 -0.26 -8.66 2.46
N GLY A 243 -0.52 -7.82 3.47
CA GLY A 243 0.33 -7.67 4.66
C GLY A 243 0.20 -8.87 5.60
N TYR A 244 1.06 -9.88 5.43
CA TYR A 244 1.05 -11.10 6.27
C TYR A 244 1.28 -10.81 7.75
N ASP A 245 2.07 -9.79 8.08
CA ASP A 245 2.29 -9.28 9.43
C ASP A 245 0.99 -8.75 10.05
N HIS A 246 0.21 -7.95 9.31
CA HIS A 246 -1.10 -7.45 9.73
C HIS A 246 -2.10 -8.59 9.93
N LEU A 247 -2.14 -9.56 9.01
CA LEU A 247 -3.02 -10.72 9.13
C LEU A 247 -2.66 -11.60 10.31
N LEU A 248 -1.36 -11.86 10.54
CA LEU A 248 -0.89 -12.66 11.66
C LEU A 248 -1.09 -11.94 13.00
N PHE A 249 -0.85 -10.62 13.03
CA PHE A 249 -1.16 -9.78 14.19
C PHE A 249 -2.64 -9.81 14.52
N LEU A 250 -3.52 -9.59 13.53
CA LEU A 250 -4.97 -9.63 13.68
C LEU A 250 -5.43 -11.01 14.17
N LEU A 251 -4.94 -12.09 13.58
CA LEU A 251 -5.26 -13.45 14.03
C LEU A 251 -4.84 -13.69 15.48
N SER A 252 -3.65 -13.21 15.87
CA SER A 252 -3.15 -13.29 17.24
C SER A 252 -4.02 -12.52 18.23
N LEU A 253 -4.59 -11.38 17.79
CA LEU A 253 -5.54 -10.63 18.58
C LEU A 253 -6.89 -11.34 18.72
N LEU A 254 -7.37 -11.98 17.66
CA LEU A 254 -8.71 -12.59 17.60
C LEU A 254 -8.80 -13.92 18.31
N ILE A 255 -7.70 -14.71 18.37
CA ILE A 255 -7.72 -16.05 18.99
C ILE A 255 -8.00 -16.01 20.49
N ALA A 256 -7.73 -14.89 21.17
CA ALA A 256 -8.04 -14.72 22.59
C ALA A 256 -9.54 -14.63 22.84
N ARG A 257 -9.99 -15.11 24.02
CA ARG A 257 -11.39 -15.01 24.41
C ARG A 257 -11.79 -13.57 24.71
N GLN A 258 -12.62 -12.99 23.82
CA GLN A 258 -13.14 -11.64 23.95
C GLN A 258 -14.60 -11.58 23.47
N SER A 259 -15.34 -10.57 23.95
CA SER A 259 -16.66 -10.25 23.41
C SER A 259 -16.54 -9.47 22.10
N PHE A 260 -17.60 -9.48 21.28
CA PHE A 260 -17.63 -8.67 20.03
C PHE A 260 -17.31 -7.20 20.29
N LYS A 261 -17.86 -6.60 21.37
CA LYS A 261 -17.58 -5.21 21.73
C LYS A 261 -16.08 -4.96 22.04
N GLN A 262 -15.41 -5.95 22.65
CA GLN A 262 -13.97 -5.87 22.91
C GLN A 262 -13.17 -5.99 21.63
N PHE A 263 -13.55 -6.88 20.71
CA PHE A 263 -12.94 -6.98 19.39
C PHE A 263 -13.06 -5.68 18.61
N ALA A 264 -14.28 -5.13 18.51
CA ALA A 264 -14.50 -3.85 17.84
C ALA A 264 -13.61 -2.75 18.45
N LYS A 265 -13.59 -2.62 19.78
CA LYS A 265 -12.74 -1.63 20.48
C LYS A 265 -11.26 -1.80 20.19
N VAL A 266 -10.76 -3.04 20.14
CA VAL A 266 -9.35 -3.36 19.86
C VAL A 266 -9.01 -2.97 18.43
N ILE A 267 -9.86 -3.33 17.45
CA ILE A 267 -9.64 -3.01 16.03
C ILE A 267 -9.68 -1.52 15.79
N THR A 268 -10.73 -0.82 16.27
CA THR A 268 -10.83 0.63 16.11
C THR A 268 -9.66 1.35 16.79
N ALA A 269 -9.21 0.89 17.96
CA ALA A 269 -8.02 1.46 18.62
C ALA A 269 -6.76 1.31 17.77
N PHE A 270 -6.58 0.15 17.10
CA PHE A 270 -5.48 -0.07 16.17
C PHE A 270 -5.58 0.86 14.96
N THR A 271 -6.75 0.89 14.27
CA THR A 271 -6.93 1.68 13.05
C THR A 271 -6.76 3.18 13.33
N VAL A 272 -7.30 3.70 14.44
CA VAL A 272 -7.11 5.10 14.82
C VAL A 272 -5.64 5.43 15.08
N ALA A 273 -4.93 4.57 15.79
CA ALA A 273 -3.51 4.77 16.07
C ALA A 273 -2.66 4.70 14.80
N HIS A 274 -2.93 3.68 13.96
CA HIS A 274 -2.30 3.50 12.65
C HIS A 274 -2.52 4.73 11.76
N SER A 275 -3.76 5.19 11.63
CA SER A 275 -4.10 6.38 10.84
C SER A 275 -3.41 7.63 11.33
N LEU A 276 -3.29 7.79 12.65
CA LEU A 276 -2.62 8.94 13.25
C LEU A 276 -1.14 8.98 12.87
N THR A 277 -0.40 7.91 13.09
CA THR A 277 1.05 7.86 12.78
C THR A 277 1.31 7.87 11.29
N LEU A 278 0.53 7.14 10.49
CA LEU A 278 0.61 7.21 9.03
C LEU A 278 0.48 8.65 8.54
N THR A 279 -0.54 9.38 9.04
CA THR A 279 -0.75 10.79 8.66
C THR A 279 0.41 11.68 9.09
N LEU A 280 0.90 11.52 10.32
CA LEU A 280 2.02 12.33 10.84
C LEU A 280 3.32 12.07 10.07
N THR A 281 3.56 10.83 9.67
CA THR A 281 4.77 10.46 8.90
C THR A 281 4.67 10.97 7.47
N VAL A 282 3.53 10.78 6.79
CA VAL A 282 3.32 11.30 5.43
C VAL A 282 3.39 12.84 5.36
N LEU A 283 3.00 13.53 6.44
CA LEU A 283 3.17 15.00 6.56
C LEU A 283 4.62 15.42 6.89
N GLY A 284 5.54 14.47 7.07
CA GLY A 284 6.93 14.74 7.43
C GLY A 284 7.12 15.27 8.85
N ILE A 285 6.13 15.10 9.75
CA ILE A 285 6.21 15.54 11.15
C ILE A 285 7.01 14.53 11.99
N ILE A 286 6.88 13.24 11.65
CA ILE A 286 7.62 12.13 12.27
C ILE A 286 8.31 11.37 11.15
N SER A 287 9.59 11.03 11.36
CA SER A 287 10.35 10.13 10.48
C SER A 287 11.11 9.16 11.37
N ILE A 288 10.80 7.87 11.27
CA ILE A 288 11.52 6.80 11.96
C ILE A 288 11.97 5.81 10.89
N PRO A 289 13.25 5.49 10.83
CA PRO A 289 13.82 4.59 9.82
C PRO A 289 13.16 3.20 9.82
N SER A 290 12.96 2.62 8.63
CA SER A 290 12.31 1.32 8.44
C SER A 290 13.03 0.19 9.18
N TYR A 291 14.37 0.25 9.30
CA TYR A 291 15.15 -0.74 10.06
C TYR A 291 14.83 -0.77 11.57
N ILE A 292 14.13 0.25 12.11
CA ILE A 292 13.60 0.25 13.49
C ILE A 292 12.14 -0.19 13.51
N VAL A 293 11.35 0.30 12.55
CA VAL A 293 9.89 0.08 12.50
C VAL A 293 9.57 -1.37 12.21
N GLU A 294 10.21 -1.98 11.23
CA GLU A 294 9.92 -3.35 10.82
C GLU A 294 10.21 -4.40 11.90
N PRO A 295 11.38 -4.38 12.60
CA PRO A 295 11.58 -5.25 13.74
C PRO A 295 10.58 -4.99 14.87
N ALA A 296 10.18 -3.73 15.13
CA ALA A 296 9.19 -3.40 16.15
C ALA A 296 7.80 -3.97 15.82
N ILE A 297 7.41 -4.01 14.54
CA ILE A 297 6.20 -4.69 14.06
C ILE A 297 6.28 -6.19 14.39
N ALA A 298 7.38 -6.87 14.04
CA ALA A 298 7.57 -8.28 14.33
C ALA A 298 7.57 -8.59 15.84
N ILE A 299 8.21 -7.74 16.65
CA ILE A 299 8.17 -7.83 18.14
C ILE A 299 6.72 -7.72 18.65
N SER A 300 5.88 -6.86 18.06
CA SER A 300 4.49 -6.70 18.48
C SER A 300 3.68 -8.00 18.31
N ILE A 301 3.91 -8.74 17.22
CA ILE A 301 3.30 -10.04 16.94
C ILE A 301 3.74 -11.06 17.99
N CYS A 302 5.06 -11.15 18.24
CA CYS A 302 5.63 -12.04 19.26
C CYS A 302 5.06 -11.73 20.65
N TYR A 303 4.95 -10.45 21.01
CA TYR A 303 4.40 -10.05 22.30
C TYR A 303 2.95 -10.50 22.50
N VAL A 304 2.08 -10.25 21.50
CA VAL A 304 0.67 -10.67 21.56
C VAL A 304 0.56 -12.19 21.64
N ALA A 305 1.39 -12.91 20.92
CA ALA A 305 1.43 -14.38 20.98
C ALA A 305 1.83 -14.88 22.37
N ILE A 306 2.86 -14.31 22.97
CA ILE A 306 3.30 -14.63 24.34
C ILE A 306 2.19 -14.31 25.35
N GLU A 307 1.55 -13.12 25.23
CA GLU A 307 0.45 -12.74 26.11
C GLU A 307 -0.69 -13.75 26.08
N ASN A 308 -1.06 -14.27 24.90
CA ASN A 308 -2.09 -15.30 24.75
C ASN A 308 -1.71 -16.64 25.41
N ILE A 309 -0.41 -16.99 25.36
CA ILE A 309 0.09 -18.23 25.97
C ILE A 309 0.03 -18.15 27.51
N PHE A 310 0.43 -17.03 28.10
CA PHE A 310 0.59 -16.92 29.55
C PHE A 310 -0.64 -16.34 30.24
N ARG A 311 -1.39 -15.43 29.62
CA ARG A 311 -2.54 -14.78 30.25
C ARG A 311 -3.87 -15.38 29.83
N LYS A 312 -4.73 -15.70 30.82
CA LYS A 312 -6.09 -16.19 30.57
C LYS A 312 -7.11 -15.08 30.41
N ASN A 313 -6.90 -13.94 31.08
CA ASN A 313 -7.79 -12.77 31.06
C ASN A 313 -6.98 -11.52 30.66
N ILE A 314 -7.40 -10.86 29.61
CA ILE A 314 -6.71 -9.69 29.04
C ILE A 314 -7.66 -8.49 29.12
N GLY A 315 -7.47 -7.65 30.15
CA GLY A 315 -8.42 -6.57 30.47
C GLY A 315 -8.26 -5.31 29.61
N HIS A 316 -7.04 -4.87 29.33
CA HIS A 316 -6.74 -3.56 28.70
C HIS A 316 -6.07 -3.70 27.33
N ARG A 317 -6.45 -4.72 26.57
CA ARG A 317 -5.82 -5.07 25.29
C ARG A 317 -5.89 -3.93 24.26
N TRP A 318 -6.95 -3.13 24.28
CA TRP A 318 -7.10 -1.99 23.40
C TRP A 318 -6.00 -0.94 23.54
N VAL A 319 -5.46 -0.74 24.77
CA VAL A 319 -4.34 0.20 25.00
C VAL A 319 -3.08 -0.32 24.33
N LEU A 320 -2.78 -1.62 24.53
CA LEU A 320 -1.64 -2.28 23.90
C LEU A 320 -1.75 -2.22 22.37
N THR A 321 -2.94 -2.52 21.85
CA THR A 321 -3.21 -2.50 20.41
C THR A 321 -3.11 -1.09 19.83
N PHE A 322 -3.49 -0.06 20.60
CA PHE A 322 -3.26 1.33 20.22
C PHE A 322 -1.77 1.63 20.07
N ILE A 323 -0.93 1.24 21.05
CA ILE A 323 0.52 1.42 20.96
C ILE A 323 1.11 0.72 19.74
N PHE A 324 0.70 -0.53 19.49
CA PHE A 324 1.15 -1.27 18.31
C PHE A 324 0.63 -0.67 17.01
N GLY A 325 -0.59 -0.13 16.98
CA GLY A 325 -1.11 0.62 15.84
C GLY A 325 -0.26 1.84 15.50
N LEU A 326 0.26 2.56 16.50
CA LEU A 326 1.20 3.67 16.25
C LEU A 326 2.46 3.19 15.51
N ILE A 327 2.99 2.03 15.89
CA ILE A 327 4.19 1.46 15.25
C ILE A 327 3.88 1.01 13.81
N HIS A 328 2.78 0.27 13.63
CA HIS A 328 2.39 -0.25 12.30
C HIS A 328 2.09 0.86 11.29
N GLY A 329 1.52 2.00 11.75
CA GLY A 329 1.21 3.12 10.86
C GLY A 329 2.43 3.81 10.25
N MET A 330 3.60 3.65 10.86
CA MET A 330 4.85 4.18 10.32
C MET A 330 5.43 3.29 9.21
N GLY A 331 5.16 1.97 9.23
CA GLY A 331 5.74 1.01 8.29
C GLY A 331 5.25 1.14 6.84
N PHE A 332 4.16 1.86 6.58
CA PHE A 332 3.62 2.09 5.23
C PHE A 332 3.79 3.54 4.75
N ALA A 333 4.33 4.40 5.60
CA ALA A 333 4.35 5.83 5.34
C ALA A 333 5.34 6.22 4.24
N ASP A 334 6.45 5.51 4.09
CA ASP A 334 7.47 5.79 3.08
C ASP A 334 6.89 5.70 1.67
N LEU A 335 6.04 4.70 1.42
CA LEU A 335 5.32 4.54 0.17
C LEU A 335 4.44 5.77 -0.15
N LEU A 336 3.69 6.29 0.81
CA LEU A 336 2.80 7.42 0.61
C LEU A 336 3.53 8.77 0.59
N THR A 337 4.64 8.91 1.32
CA THR A 337 5.45 10.14 1.37
C THR A 337 6.08 10.43 0.01
N ALA A 338 6.53 9.39 -0.69
CA ALA A 338 7.12 9.50 -2.02
C ALA A 338 6.12 10.02 -3.09
N MET A 339 4.81 9.96 -2.83
CA MET A 339 3.78 10.46 -3.78
C MET A 339 3.73 11.98 -3.93
N HIS A 340 4.35 12.77 -3.06
CA HIS A 340 4.34 14.26 -3.10
C HIS A 340 2.93 14.84 -3.33
N LEU A 341 1.90 14.26 -2.70
CA LEU A 341 0.51 14.67 -2.84
C LEU A 341 0.29 16.08 -2.27
N SER A 342 -0.66 16.82 -2.85
CA SER A 342 -1.09 18.09 -2.25
C SER A 342 -1.76 17.83 -0.90
N LYS A 343 -1.56 18.72 0.08
CA LYS A 343 -2.08 18.52 1.45
C LYS A 343 -3.59 18.33 1.52
N SER A 344 -4.34 18.91 0.58
CA SER A 344 -5.80 18.82 0.50
C SER A 344 -6.29 17.47 -0.05
N GLU A 345 -5.62 16.93 -1.06
CA GLU A 345 -5.92 15.60 -1.63
C GLU A 345 -5.50 14.50 -0.66
N LEU A 346 -4.31 14.65 -0.06
CA LEU A 346 -3.73 13.71 0.89
C LEU A 346 -4.70 13.37 2.04
N ALA A 347 -5.43 14.36 2.57
CA ALA A 347 -6.36 14.11 3.68
C ALA A 347 -7.51 13.16 3.29
N ALA A 348 -8.12 13.37 2.12
CA ALA A 348 -9.22 12.53 1.63
C ALA A 348 -8.72 11.12 1.27
N ASP A 349 -7.55 11.02 0.66
CA ASP A 349 -6.94 9.77 0.24
C ASP A 349 -6.51 8.93 1.45
N LEU A 350 -5.89 9.54 2.47
CA LEU A 350 -5.55 8.87 3.72
C LEU A 350 -6.79 8.37 4.49
N VAL A 351 -7.86 9.16 4.53
CA VAL A 351 -9.13 8.73 5.15
C VAL A 351 -9.70 7.53 4.39
N SER A 352 -9.68 7.57 3.07
CA SER A 352 -10.18 6.47 2.22
C SER A 352 -9.33 5.20 2.38
N PHE A 353 -8.00 5.34 2.43
CA PHE A 353 -7.07 4.25 2.69
C PHE A 353 -7.36 3.57 4.04
N ASN A 354 -7.47 4.36 5.12
CA ASN A 354 -7.75 3.85 6.44
C ASN A 354 -9.15 3.22 6.56
N LEU A 355 -10.14 3.76 5.84
CA LEU A 355 -11.47 3.15 5.73
C LEU A 355 -11.37 1.76 5.05
N GLY A 356 -10.55 1.62 4.02
CA GLY A 356 -10.26 0.34 3.37
C GLY A 356 -9.68 -0.69 4.34
N ILE A 357 -8.72 -0.29 5.17
CA ILE A 357 -8.15 -1.12 6.25
C ILE A 357 -9.26 -1.60 7.19
N GLU A 358 -10.08 -0.69 7.71
CA GLU A 358 -11.11 -1.01 8.70
C GLU A 358 -12.18 -1.95 8.13
N VAL A 359 -12.61 -1.73 6.89
CA VAL A 359 -13.58 -2.59 6.20
C VAL A 359 -13.09 -4.03 6.11
N VAL A 360 -11.84 -4.25 5.73
CA VAL A 360 -11.25 -5.61 5.64
C VAL A 360 -11.12 -6.23 7.02
N GLN A 361 -10.60 -5.51 7.99
CA GLN A 361 -10.43 -6.02 9.35
C GLN A 361 -11.77 -6.42 9.98
N LEU A 362 -12.81 -5.59 9.85
CA LEU A 362 -14.15 -5.92 10.33
C LEU A 362 -14.76 -7.11 9.59
N SER A 363 -14.53 -7.22 8.28
CA SER A 363 -14.99 -8.35 7.47
C SER A 363 -14.35 -9.66 7.93
N ILE A 364 -13.04 -9.66 8.18
CA ILE A 364 -12.31 -10.82 8.73
C ILE A 364 -12.87 -11.21 10.10
N VAL A 365 -13.10 -10.23 10.98
CA VAL A 365 -13.68 -10.50 12.31
C VAL A 365 -15.07 -11.09 12.20
N LEU A 366 -15.95 -10.53 11.37
CA LEU A 366 -17.31 -11.05 11.18
C LEU A 366 -17.30 -12.48 10.65
N LEU A 367 -16.39 -12.79 9.73
CA LEU A 367 -16.23 -14.13 9.16
C LEU A 367 -15.70 -15.13 10.22
N LEU A 368 -14.71 -14.74 11.00
CA LEU A 368 -14.05 -15.62 11.96
C LEU A 368 -14.82 -15.74 13.30
N LEU A 369 -15.63 -14.76 13.66
CA LEU A 369 -16.32 -14.69 14.95
C LEU A 369 -17.16 -15.95 15.27
N PRO A 370 -18.01 -16.47 14.35
CA PRO A 370 -18.78 -17.68 14.64
C PRO A 370 -17.88 -18.91 14.87
N LEU A 371 -16.77 -19.01 14.13
CA LEU A 371 -15.79 -20.08 14.28
C LEU A 371 -15.06 -19.98 15.63
N LEU A 372 -14.61 -18.78 15.99
CA LEU A 372 -13.94 -18.51 17.27
C LEU A 372 -14.87 -18.73 18.45
N THR A 373 -16.14 -18.30 18.39
CA THR A 373 -17.11 -18.55 19.46
C THR A 373 -17.37 -20.03 19.66
N GLN A 374 -17.42 -20.82 18.58
CA GLN A 374 -17.54 -22.27 18.66
C GLN A 374 -16.28 -22.91 19.24
N LEU A 375 -15.09 -22.47 18.81
CA LEU A 375 -13.81 -22.93 19.35
C LEU A 375 -13.71 -22.65 20.85
N HIS A 376 -14.10 -21.47 21.31
CA HIS A 376 -14.03 -21.06 22.71
C HIS A 376 -14.98 -21.84 23.64
N ARG A 377 -16.05 -22.44 23.08
CA ARG A 377 -16.95 -23.36 23.82
C ARG A 377 -16.42 -24.79 23.91
N SER A 378 -15.40 -25.12 23.10
CA SER A 378 -14.80 -26.46 23.10
C SER A 378 -13.90 -26.68 24.31
N LYS A 379 -13.82 -27.96 24.77
CA LYS A 379 -12.85 -28.39 25.76
C LYS A 379 -11.39 -28.20 25.32
N TYR A 380 -11.15 -28.12 24.04
CA TYR A 380 -9.82 -27.89 23.42
C TYR A 380 -9.45 -26.43 23.24
N SER A 381 -10.30 -25.51 23.67
CA SER A 381 -10.13 -24.07 23.46
C SER A 381 -8.73 -23.55 23.90
N ARG A 382 -8.28 -23.96 25.06
CA ARG A 382 -6.97 -23.51 25.60
C ARG A 382 -5.81 -24.03 24.75
N ASN A 383 -5.87 -25.30 24.35
CA ASN A 383 -4.83 -25.90 23.51
C ASN A 383 -4.78 -25.23 22.12
N ALA A 384 -5.94 -24.93 21.54
CA ALA A 384 -6.01 -24.22 20.27
C ALA A 384 -5.41 -22.81 20.38
N ILE A 385 -5.71 -22.06 21.45
CA ILE A 385 -5.12 -20.74 21.68
C ILE A 385 -3.59 -20.87 21.81
N ILE A 386 -3.08 -21.82 22.60
CA ILE A 386 -1.64 -22.01 22.79
C ILE A 386 -0.98 -22.40 21.47
N SER A 387 -1.52 -23.40 20.74
CA SER A 387 -0.92 -23.86 19.48
C SER A 387 -0.88 -22.76 18.43
N THR A 388 -1.98 -22.02 18.22
CA THR A 388 -2.02 -20.91 17.25
C THR A 388 -1.06 -19.80 17.65
N SER A 389 -1.01 -19.45 18.95
CA SER A 389 -0.09 -18.42 19.44
C SER A 389 1.37 -18.86 19.36
N THR A 390 1.68 -20.15 19.57
CA THR A 390 3.05 -20.67 19.38
C THR A 390 3.47 -20.57 17.91
N ILE A 391 2.59 -20.90 16.97
CA ILE A 391 2.86 -20.73 15.53
C ILE A 391 3.10 -19.25 15.21
N ALA A 392 2.24 -18.35 15.70
CA ALA A 392 2.40 -16.92 15.50
C ALA A 392 3.72 -16.38 16.11
N PHE A 393 4.12 -16.87 17.26
CA PHE A 393 5.40 -16.53 17.89
C PHE A 393 6.61 -16.99 17.06
N ILE A 394 6.56 -18.21 16.52
CA ILE A 394 7.63 -18.75 15.67
C ILE A 394 7.75 -17.92 14.38
N LEU A 395 6.63 -17.67 13.68
CA LEU A 395 6.63 -16.89 12.44
C LEU A 395 7.08 -15.46 12.69
N GLY A 396 6.56 -14.78 13.71
CA GLY A 396 6.99 -13.46 14.11
C GLY A 396 8.48 -13.39 14.50
N GLY A 397 8.99 -14.47 15.13
CA GLY A 397 10.39 -14.61 15.47
C GLY A 397 11.31 -14.79 14.26
N ILE A 398 10.88 -15.54 13.25
CA ILE A 398 11.58 -15.68 11.97
C ILE A 398 11.66 -14.31 11.27
N TRP A 399 10.54 -13.60 11.15
CA TRP A 399 10.52 -12.26 10.54
C TRP A 399 11.34 -11.23 11.31
N LEU A 400 11.33 -11.30 12.64
CA LEU A 400 12.19 -10.45 13.46
C LEU A 400 13.67 -10.70 13.15
N PHE A 401 14.05 -11.95 13.01
CA PHE A 401 15.43 -12.34 12.70
C PHE A 401 15.83 -11.87 11.31
N GLU A 402 14.98 -12.07 10.31
CA GLU A 402 15.19 -11.59 8.93
C GLU A 402 15.40 -10.08 8.88
N ARG A 403 14.56 -9.31 9.59
CA ARG A 403 14.62 -7.83 9.60
C ARG A 403 15.73 -7.22 10.46
N ILE A 404 16.43 -8.01 11.27
CA ILE A 404 17.62 -7.54 12.02
C ILE A 404 18.90 -7.81 11.23
N ILE A 405 18.89 -8.81 10.35
CA ILE A 405 20.09 -9.23 9.61
C ILE A 405 20.13 -8.59 8.21
N SER A 406 18.98 -8.29 7.61
CA SER A 406 18.89 -7.50 6.37
C SER A 406 19.15 -6.02 6.66
#